data_1751670f3f0b12ed0c5816d530b89799
#
_entry.id   1751670f3f0b12ed0c5816d530b89799
#
_cell.length_a   1.000
_cell.length_b   1.000
_cell.length_c   1.000
_cell.angle_alpha   90.00
_cell.angle_beta   90.00
_cell.angle_gamma   90.00
#
_symmetry.space_group_name_H-M   'P 1'
#
loop_
_entity.id
_entity.type
_entity.pdbx_description
1 polymer ?
#
loop_
_entity_poly.entity_id
_entity_poly.type
_entity_poly.pdbx_seq_one_letter_code
_entity_poly.pdbx_strand_id
1 'polypeptide(L)'
;CNEYRLPTDFSALFDRFAEIKIPFRWAQEPSADLKRHVFPKYQTIALRPIDPNDPWAGFEGLTMTWGVPITVFDPKKGKPVLRQPNNARDDKIEGRGWKDAYLNRRCLIPLREFMEWEKPEGYKPGGPIKAIKHTVQLEAALAGEAEHLAFFPAIWTPATGGDAPGALTVANVTGPPAPDVPFHDRLARLV
;
A
#
# COMPACT_ATOMS: atom_id res chain seq x y z
N CYS A 1 3.88 -4.49 -6.21
CA CYS A 1 3.34 -3.17 -6.62
C CYS A 1 4.33 -2.07 -6.26
N ASN A 2 4.65 -1.22 -7.21
CA ASN A 2 5.54 -0.06 -6.99
C ASN A 2 4.92 1.25 -7.50
N GLU A 3 3.64 1.23 -7.84
CA GLU A 3 2.96 2.37 -8.41
C GLU A 3 1.44 2.17 -8.29
N TYR A 4 0.73 3.18 -7.78
CA TYR A 4 -0.73 3.18 -7.74
C TYR A 4 -1.29 4.60 -7.74
N ARG A 5 -2.60 4.74 -7.92
CA ARG A 5 -3.29 6.02 -7.85
C ARG A 5 -4.31 6.04 -6.72
N LEU A 6 -4.23 7.10 -5.93
CA LEU A 6 -5.25 7.43 -4.94
C LEU A 6 -6.57 7.80 -5.62
N PRO A 7 -7.70 7.76 -4.89
CA PRO A 7 -8.96 8.30 -5.36
C PRO A 7 -8.82 9.75 -5.82
N THR A 8 -9.57 10.13 -6.84
CA THR A 8 -9.58 11.50 -7.34
C THR A 8 -10.22 12.44 -6.31
N ASP A 9 -11.32 11.97 -5.72
CA ASP A 9 -12.04 12.65 -4.65
C ASP A 9 -12.11 11.77 -3.40
N PHE A 10 -11.67 12.31 -2.28
CA PHE A 10 -11.74 11.61 -1.00
C PHE A 10 -13.14 11.63 -0.36
N SER A 11 -14.10 12.39 -0.91
CA SER A 11 -15.50 12.30 -0.43
C SER A 11 -16.06 10.89 -0.57
N ALA A 12 -15.63 10.15 -1.60
CA ALA A 12 -15.98 8.75 -1.81
C ALA A 12 -15.64 7.84 -0.60
N LEU A 13 -14.65 8.20 0.21
CA LEU A 13 -14.36 7.48 1.46
C LEU A 13 -15.49 7.63 2.47
N PHE A 14 -16.02 8.85 2.64
CA PHE A 14 -17.13 9.11 3.55
C PHE A 14 -18.38 8.33 3.12
N ASP A 15 -18.69 8.36 1.82
CA ASP A 15 -19.83 7.64 1.26
C ASP A 15 -19.68 6.13 1.48
N ARG A 16 -18.50 5.58 1.20
CA ARG A 16 -18.24 4.15 1.38
C ARG A 16 -18.35 3.72 2.85
N PHE A 17 -17.79 4.48 3.77
CA PHE A 17 -17.89 4.18 5.20
C PHE A 17 -19.31 4.36 5.73
N ALA A 18 -20.07 5.33 5.22
CA ALA A 18 -21.49 5.52 5.55
C ALA A 18 -22.34 4.33 5.09
N GLU A 19 -22.12 3.80 3.88
CA GLU A 19 -22.81 2.61 3.35
C GLU A 19 -22.67 1.40 4.29
N ILE A 20 -21.46 1.16 4.78
CA ILE A 20 -21.19 0.03 5.70
C ILE A 20 -21.43 0.37 7.17
N LYS A 21 -21.94 1.58 7.47
CA LYS A 21 -22.26 2.07 8.81
C LYS A 21 -21.08 2.03 9.79
N ILE A 22 -19.88 2.30 9.31
CA ILE A 22 -18.67 2.43 10.11
C ILE A 22 -18.27 3.91 10.15
N PRO A 23 -18.07 4.53 11.33
CA PRO A 23 -17.62 5.92 11.40
C PRO A 23 -16.28 6.15 10.70
N PHE A 24 -16.18 7.27 9.99
CA PHE A 24 -14.92 7.71 9.36
C PHE A 24 -14.67 9.19 9.65
N ARG A 25 -13.42 9.52 9.92
CA ARG A 25 -12.97 10.90 10.10
C ARG A 25 -11.54 11.08 9.58
N TRP A 26 -11.13 12.30 9.35
CA TRP A 26 -9.73 12.63 9.20
C TRP A 26 -9.10 12.85 10.59
N ALA A 27 -8.01 12.14 10.90
CA ALA A 27 -7.10 12.52 11.99
C ALA A 27 -6.21 13.67 11.55
N GLN A 28 -5.87 13.69 10.24
CA GLN A 28 -5.18 14.76 9.55
C GLN A 28 -5.71 14.84 8.12
N GLU A 29 -6.31 15.95 7.76
CA GLU A 29 -6.78 16.17 6.39
C GLU A 29 -5.61 16.12 5.41
N PRO A 30 -5.81 15.50 4.23
CA PRO A 30 -4.79 15.47 3.20
C PRO A 30 -4.44 16.88 2.74
N SER A 31 -3.15 17.14 2.57
CA SER A 31 -2.71 18.40 1.96
C SER A 31 -3.21 18.54 0.52
N ALA A 32 -3.53 19.75 0.09
CA ALA A 32 -4.02 20.03 -1.26
C ALA A 32 -3.00 19.65 -2.36
N ASP A 33 -1.71 19.65 -2.02
CA ASP A 33 -0.61 19.29 -2.93
C ASP A 33 -0.25 17.78 -2.88
N LEU A 34 -1.00 16.96 -2.12
CA LEU A 34 -0.80 15.53 -2.07
C LEU A 34 -0.91 14.91 -3.47
N LYS A 35 0.18 14.31 -3.91
CA LYS A 35 0.24 13.65 -5.21
C LYS A 35 -0.68 12.44 -5.26
N ARG A 36 -1.59 12.41 -6.24
CA ARG A 36 -2.51 11.28 -6.44
C ARG A 36 -1.83 10.07 -7.07
N HIS A 37 -0.77 10.27 -7.80
CA HIS A 37 0.07 9.21 -8.38
C HIS A 37 1.21 8.92 -7.42
N VAL A 38 1.18 7.74 -6.80
CA VAL A 38 2.04 7.38 -5.66
C VAL A 38 3.12 6.39 -6.11
N PHE A 39 4.35 6.72 -5.80
CA PHE A 39 5.53 5.88 -5.94
C PHE A 39 6.16 5.60 -4.57
N PRO A 40 7.02 4.57 -4.44
CA PRO A 40 7.73 4.32 -3.19
C PRO A 40 8.40 5.58 -2.64
N LYS A 41 8.29 5.77 -1.33
CA LYS A 41 8.74 6.94 -0.55
C LYS A 41 7.88 8.20 -0.70
N TYR A 42 6.84 8.20 -1.51
CA TYR A 42 5.88 9.30 -1.56
C TYR A 42 4.92 9.25 -0.37
N GLN A 43 4.33 10.40 -0.08
CA GLN A 43 3.21 10.50 0.85
C GLN A 43 1.96 9.84 0.24
N THR A 44 1.22 9.14 1.06
CA THR A 44 -0.04 8.50 0.72
C THR A 44 -1.04 8.64 1.86
N ILE A 45 -2.30 8.33 1.60
CA ILE A 45 -3.33 8.19 2.64
C ILE A 45 -3.34 6.77 3.16
N ALA A 46 -3.40 6.62 4.46
CA ALA A 46 -3.69 5.37 5.13
C ALA A 46 -4.88 5.55 6.08
N LEU A 47 -5.71 4.52 6.18
CA LEU A 47 -6.88 4.47 7.03
C LEU A 47 -6.61 3.45 8.13
N ARG A 48 -6.51 3.87 9.37
CA ARG A 48 -6.29 2.97 10.51
C ARG A 48 -7.52 2.91 11.40
N PRO A 49 -7.78 1.80 12.09
CA PRO A 49 -8.81 1.75 13.12
C PRO A 49 -8.59 2.83 14.18
N ILE A 50 -9.66 3.48 14.65
CA ILE A 50 -9.61 4.41 15.78
C ILE A 50 -9.26 3.65 17.05
N ASP A 51 -9.88 2.47 17.24
CA ASP A 51 -9.53 1.50 18.28
C ASP A 51 -9.11 0.18 17.59
N PRO A 52 -7.87 -0.30 17.75
CA PRO A 52 -7.44 -1.56 17.16
C PRO A 52 -8.16 -2.79 17.72
N ASN A 53 -8.84 -2.68 18.87
CA ASN A 53 -9.59 -3.76 19.51
C ASN A 53 -11.10 -3.72 19.19
N ASP A 54 -11.59 -2.62 18.66
CA ASP A 54 -12.99 -2.45 18.23
C ASP A 54 -13.07 -1.91 16.81
N PRO A 55 -13.23 -2.78 15.80
CA PRO A 55 -13.32 -2.35 14.40
C PRO A 55 -14.58 -1.51 14.11
N TRP A 56 -15.59 -1.54 14.98
CA TRP A 56 -16.80 -0.76 14.83
C TRP A 56 -16.67 0.67 15.40
N ALA A 57 -15.64 0.95 16.18
CA ALA A 57 -15.32 2.30 16.65
C ALA A 57 -15.03 3.28 15.51
N GLY A 58 -14.70 2.75 14.32
CA GLY A 58 -14.48 3.51 13.12
C GLY A 58 -13.04 3.53 12.65
N PHE A 59 -12.82 4.29 11.56
CA PHE A 59 -11.51 4.50 10.97
C PHE A 59 -11.16 5.99 10.94
N GLU A 60 -9.87 6.26 11.02
CA GLU A 60 -9.34 7.60 10.78
C GLU A 60 -8.32 7.60 9.66
N GLY A 61 -8.44 8.61 8.80
CA GLY A 61 -7.51 8.84 7.67
C GLY A 61 -6.39 9.79 8.06
N LEU A 62 -5.18 9.48 7.61
CA LEU A 62 -4.02 10.35 7.79
C LEU A 62 -2.95 10.08 6.73
N THR A 63 -2.01 11.00 6.62
CA THR A 63 -0.90 10.89 5.68
C THR A 63 0.23 10.05 6.26
N MET A 64 0.76 9.11 5.48
CA MET A 64 1.92 8.29 5.81
C MET A 64 2.88 8.20 4.63
N THR A 65 4.15 7.92 4.87
CA THR A 65 5.12 7.64 3.80
C THR A 65 5.00 6.19 3.33
N TRP A 66 4.84 5.95 2.04
CA TRP A 66 4.79 4.60 1.48
C TRP A 66 6.18 3.99 1.37
N GLY A 67 6.49 3.10 2.27
CA GLY A 67 7.77 2.42 2.45
C GLY A 67 8.26 2.53 3.89
N VAL A 68 8.50 1.39 4.51
CA VAL A 68 8.88 1.27 5.92
C VAL A 68 10.40 1.13 6.03
N PRO A 69 11.11 2.08 6.66
CA PRO A 69 12.55 1.93 6.89
C PRO A 69 12.85 0.76 7.83
N ILE A 70 13.58 -0.22 7.35
CA ILE A 70 14.05 -1.37 8.13
C ILE A 70 15.54 -1.57 7.91
N THR A 71 16.25 -1.93 8.97
CA THR A 71 17.65 -2.32 8.88
C THR A 71 17.75 -3.83 8.71
N VAL A 72 18.37 -4.27 7.62
CA VAL A 72 18.60 -5.69 7.32
C VAL A 72 20.08 -5.97 7.13
N PHE A 73 20.53 -7.15 7.54
CA PHE A 73 21.91 -7.56 7.26
C PHE A 73 22.06 -7.92 5.78
N ASP A 74 22.98 -7.30 5.09
CA ASP A 74 23.30 -7.59 3.69
C ASP A 74 24.53 -8.54 3.66
N PRO A 75 24.35 -9.83 3.34
CA PRO A 75 25.45 -10.78 3.34
C PRO A 75 26.52 -10.49 2.32
N LYS A 76 26.18 -9.80 1.21
CA LYS A 76 27.14 -9.40 0.17
C LYS A 76 28.05 -8.26 0.65
N LYS A 77 27.53 -7.40 1.50
CA LYS A 77 28.27 -6.26 2.08
C LYS A 77 28.88 -6.55 3.44
N GLY A 78 28.50 -7.67 4.06
CA GLY A 78 28.92 -8.06 5.41
C GLY A 78 28.50 -7.09 6.51
N LYS A 79 27.48 -6.25 6.28
CA LYS A 79 27.05 -5.21 7.24
C LYS A 79 25.54 -4.95 7.16
N PRO A 80 24.97 -4.34 8.21
CA PRO A 80 23.62 -3.83 8.17
C PRO A 80 23.45 -2.73 7.11
N VAL A 81 22.33 -2.78 6.38
CA VAL A 81 21.94 -1.73 5.40
C VAL A 81 20.50 -1.31 5.68
N LEU A 82 20.22 -0.04 5.54
CA LEU A 82 18.88 0.50 5.58
C LEU A 82 18.18 0.20 4.25
N ARG A 83 17.01 -0.39 4.32
CA ARG A 83 16.09 -0.59 3.20
C ARG A 83 14.76 0.04 3.52
N GLN A 84 14.00 0.37 2.50
CA GLN A 84 12.67 0.96 2.67
C GLN A 84 11.65 0.23 1.78
N PRO A 85 11.33 -1.04 2.12
CA PRO A 85 10.33 -1.79 1.37
C PRO A 85 8.95 -1.16 1.53
N ASN A 86 8.24 -1.07 0.42
CA ASN A 86 6.86 -0.62 0.34
C ASN A 86 5.86 -1.78 0.30
N ASN A 87 6.36 -3.02 0.19
CA ASN A 87 5.56 -4.24 0.15
C ASN A 87 5.96 -5.17 1.30
N ALA A 88 4.99 -5.61 2.08
CA ALA A 88 5.13 -6.66 3.09
C ALA A 88 4.57 -7.97 2.52
N ARG A 89 5.42 -8.98 2.39
CA ARG A 89 5.02 -10.29 1.87
C ARG A 89 4.22 -11.05 2.92
N ASP A 90 3.04 -11.58 2.55
CA ASP A 90 2.16 -12.35 3.46
C ASP A 90 2.84 -13.61 4.01
N ASP A 91 3.67 -14.31 3.21
CA ASP A 91 4.44 -15.48 3.64
C ASP A 91 5.61 -15.15 4.60
N LYS A 92 5.90 -13.87 4.85
CA LYS A 92 6.95 -13.39 5.76
C LYS A 92 6.47 -12.36 6.77
N ILE A 93 5.16 -12.08 6.79
CA ILE A 93 4.59 -11.01 7.60
C ILE A 93 4.69 -11.29 9.10
N GLU A 94 4.74 -12.56 9.49
CA GLU A 94 4.96 -12.99 10.88
C GLU A 94 6.44 -12.99 11.29
N GLY A 95 7.34 -12.66 10.37
CA GLY A 95 8.77 -12.55 10.64
C GLY A 95 9.13 -11.29 11.44
N ARG A 96 10.35 -11.25 11.99
CA ARG A 96 10.85 -10.22 12.91
C ARG A 96 10.58 -8.78 12.48
N GLY A 97 10.66 -8.48 11.19
CA GLY A 97 10.53 -7.10 10.70
C GLY A 97 9.09 -6.58 10.64
N TRP A 98 8.09 -7.48 10.61
CA TRP A 98 6.70 -7.14 10.35
C TRP A 98 5.73 -7.56 11.43
N LYS A 99 6.09 -8.57 12.24
CA LYS A 99 5.19 -9.26 13.18
C LYS A 99 4.42 -8.30 14.09
N ASP A 100 5.11 -7.35 14.71
CA ASP A 100 4.48 -6.41 15.62
C ASP A 100 3.52 -5.46 14.88
N ALA A 101 3.91 -4.95 13.71
CA ALA A 101 3.04 -4.14 12.88
C ALA A 101 1.82 -4.94 12.37
N TYR A 102 2.02 -6.20 11.99
CA TYR A 102 0.94 -7.08 11.56
C TYR A 102 -0.07 -7.39 12.66
N LEU A 103 0.39 -7.59 13.88
CA LEU A 103 -0.50 -7.88 15.00
C LEU A 103 -1.24 -6.63 15.52
N ASN A 104 -0.56 -5.48 15.54
CA ASN A 104 -1.02 -4.32 16.29
C ASN A 104 -1.30 -3.07 15.45
N ARG A 105 -0.84 -3.00 14.19
CA ARG A 105 -0.88 -1.78 13.38
C ARG A 105 -1.30 -2.05 11.94
N ARG A 106 -2.43 -2.72 11.79
CA ARG A 106 -3.08 -2.95 10.48
C ARG A 106 -3.82 -1.69 10.03
N CYS A 107 -3.83 -1.46 8.74
CA CYS A 107 -4.52 -0.34 8.12
C CYS A 107 -4.91 -0.67 6.68
N LEU A 108 -5.56 0.27 6.01
CA LEU A 108 -5.95 0.19 4.61
C LEU A 108 -5.33 1.37 3.84
N ILE A 109 -4.93 1.16 2.60
CA ILE A 109 -4.56 2.24 1.68
C ILE A 109 -5.65 2.32 0.62
N PRO A 110 -6.40 3.43 0.51
CA PRO A 110 -7.40 3.59 -0.53
C PRO A 110 -6.74 3.81 -1.88
N LEU A 111 -7.28 3.18 -2.92
CA LEU A 111 -6.79 3.37 -4.29
C LEU A 111 -7.92 3.17 -5.30
N ARG A 112 -7.74 3.71 -6.51
CA ARG A 112 -8.59 3.45 -7.66
C ARG A 112 -8.00 2.42 -8.61
N GLU A 113 -6.68 2.38 -8.71
CA GLU A 113 -5.94 1.48 -9.62
C GLU A 113 -4.49 1.33 -9.16
N PHE A 114 -3.85 0.25 -9.56
CA PHE A 114 -2.41 0.08 -9.37
C PHE A 114 -1.76 -0.49 -10.63
N MET A 115 -0.45 -0.33 -10.73
CA MET A 115 0.32 -0.74 -11.88
C MET A 115 1.22 -1.91 -11.53
N GLU A 116 1.26 -2.90 -12.44
CA GLU A 116 2.18 -4.03 -12.38
C GLU A 116 2.91 -4.21 -13.71
N TRP A 117 4.09 -4.80 -13.63
CA TRP A 117 4.98 -4.95 -14.76
C TRP A 117 5.16 -6.41 -15.11
N GLU A 118 4.64 -6.80 -16.27
CA GLU A 118 4.95 -8.08 -16.87
C GLU A 118 6.38 -8.08 -17.43
N LYS A 119 7.11 -9.14 -17.15
CA LYS A 119 8.43 -9.39 -17.72
C LYS A 119 8.30 -10.50 -18.77
N PRO A 120 8.22 -10.16 -20.06
CA PRO A 120 8.11 -11.16 -21.12
C PRO A 120 9.29 -12.13 -21.10
N GLU A 121 9.12 -13.28 -21.74
CA GLU A 121 10.21 -14.24 -21.89
C GLU A 121 11.46 -13.59 -22.50
N GLY A 122 12.62 -13.88 -21.94
CA GLY A 122 13.89 -13.27 -22.36
C GLY A 122 14.13 -11.85 -21.85
N TYR A 123 13.23 -11.28 -21.04
CA TYR A 123 13.45 -9.96 -20.43
C TYR A 123 14.73 -9.92 -19.59
N LYS A 124 15.56 -8.89 -19.83
CA LYS A 124 16.73 -8.56 -18.99
C LYS A 124 16.73 -7.06 -18.71
N PRO A 125 17.03 -6.62 -17.47
CA PRO A 125 17.18 -5.20 -17.17
C PRO A 125 18.21 -4.55 -18.12
N GLY A 126 17.81 -3.46 -18.79
CA GLY A 126 18.66 -2.78 -19.79
C GLY A 126 18.73 -3.44 -21.17
N GLY A 127 18.11 -4.61 -21.35
CA GLY A 127 18.05 -5.33 -22.61
C GLY A 127 17.05 -4.73 -23.63
N PRO A 128 16.99 -5.31 -24.84
CA PRO A 128 16.10 -4.83 -25.91
C PRO A 128 14.62 -5.11 -25.62
N ILE A 129 14.31 -6.24 -24.96
CA ILE A 129 12.93 -6.59 -24.58
C ILE A 129 12.53 -5.75 -23.39
N LYS A 130 11.45 -4.99 -23.51
CA LYS A 130 10.95 -4.11 -22.46
C LYS A 130 9.89 -4.81 -21.62
N ALA A 131 9.81 -4.46 -20.34
CA ALA A 131 8.70 -4.86 -19.50
C ALA A 131 7.41 -4.16 -19.99
N ILE A 132 6.28 -4.87 -19.88
CA ILE A 132 4.96 -4.36 -20.26
C ILE A 132 4.28 -3.87 -19.00
N LYS A 133 3.81 -2.63 -19.02
CA LYS A 133 3.08 -2.01 -17.90
C LYS A 133 1.59 -2.30 -18.05
N HIS A 134 1.01 -2.88 -17.02
CA HIS A 134 -0.42 -3.13 -16.91
C HIS A 134 -1.03 -2.23 -15.84
N THR A 135 -2.23 -1.73 -16.09
CA THR A 135 -3.07 -1.08 -15.08
C THR A 135 -4.09 -2.08 -14.59
N VAL A 136 -4.16 -2.28 -13.28
CA VAL A 136 -5.11 -3.17 -12.60
C VAL A 136 -6.15 -2.32 -11.89
N GLN A 137 -7.42 -2.54 -12.22
CA GLN A 137 -8.58 -1.83 -11.67
C GLN A 137 -9.62 -2.84 -11.21
N LEU A 138 -10.55 -2.42 -10.34
CA LEU A 138 -11.76 -3.20 -10.09
C LEU A 138 -12.64 -3.22 -11.33
N GLU A 139 -13.28 -4.34 -11.62
CA GLU A 139 -14.16 -4.50 -12.78
C GLU A 139 -15.29 -3.46 -12.81
N ALA A 140 -15.85 -3.13 -11.64
CA ALA A 140 -16.86 -2.10 -11.49
C ALA A 140 -16.39 -0.70 -11.96
N ALA A 141 -15.11 -0.37 -11.81
CA ALA A 141 -14.54 0.88 -12.31
C ALA A 141 -14.51 0.94 -13.85
N LEU A 142 -14.46 -0.21 -14.52
CA LEU A 142 -14.53 -0.31 -15.98
C LEU A 142 -15.94 -0.09 -16.52
N ALA A 143 -16.97 -0.29 -15.71
CA ALA A 143 -18.38 -0.10 -16.09
C ALA A 143 -18.83 1.38 -16.09
N GLY A 144 -17.96 2.33 -15.77
CA GLY A 144 -18.27 3.76 -15.78
C GLY A 144 -19.14 4.23 -14.61
N GLU A 145 -19.31 3.39 -13.59
CA GLU A 145 -19.97 3.77 -12.35
C GLU A 145 -19.10 4.75 -11.53
N ALA A 146 -19.69 5.38 -10.53
CA ALA A 146 -18.98 6.33 -9.65
C ALA A 146 -17.68 5.73 -9.13
N GLU A 147 -16.68 6.57 -8.82
CA GLU A 147 -15.31 6.17 -8.48
C GLU A 147 -15.28 4.98 -7.49
N HIS A 148 -14.96 3.80 -8.00
CA HIS A 148 -14.88 2.60 -7.17
C HIS A 148 -13.59 2.59 -6.38
N LEU A 149 -13.74 2.55 -5.06
CA LEU A 149 -12.63 2.44 -4.13
C LEU A 149 -12.26 0.98 -3.95
N ALA A 150 -11.00 0.68 -4.18
CA ALA A 150 -10.35 -0.52 -3.69
C ALA A 150 -9.45 -0.16 -2.50
N PHE A 151 -9.05 -1.16 -1.74
CA PHE A 151 -8.13 -0.96 -0.64
C PHE A 151 -7.00 -1.99 -0.69
N PHE A 152 -5.76 -1.54 -0.48
CA PHE A 152 -4.70 -2.46 -0.10
C PHE A 152 -4.76 -2.71 1.40
N PRO A 153 -4.87 -3.97 1.86
CA PRO A 153 -4.51 -4.30 3.23
C PRO A 153 -3.05 -3.90 3.45
N ALA A 154 -2.80 -3.21 4.53
CA ALA A 154 -1.50 -2.64 4.81
C ALA A 154 -1.15 -2.73 6.31
N ILE A 155 0.11 -2.49 6.61
CA ILE A 155 0.63 -2.36 7.97
C ILE A 155 1.41 -1.06 8.07
N TRP A 156 1.33 -0.40 9.22
CA TRP A 156 2.02 0.86 9.44
C TRP A 156 2.96 0.79 10.65
N THR A 157 3.96 1.65 10.68
CA THR A 157 4.87 1.78 11.82
C THR A 157 5.50 3.16 11.84
N PRO A 158 5.82 3.70 13.03
CA PRO A 158 6.72 4.84 13.12
C PRO A 158 8.09 4.45 12.58
N ALA A 159 8.70 5.33 11.80
CA ALA A 159 10.05 5.12 11.28
C ALA A 159 11.05 5.10 12.43
N THR A 160 11.87 4.04 12.52
CA THR A 160 12.96 3.91 13.50
C THR A 160 14.30 4.44 12.98
N GLY A 161 14.35 4.86 11.72
CA GLY A 161 15.54 5.38 11.06
C GLY A 161 15.16 6.11 9.75
N GLY A 162 16.17 6.51 8.97
CA GLY A 162 15.99 7.31 7.75
C GLY A 162 15.97 8.80 8.02
N ASP A 163 15.47 9.57 7.05
CA ASP A 163 15.54 11.04 7.07
C ASP A 163 14.55 11.71 8.05
N ALA A 164 13.52 10.98 8.49
CA ALA A 164 12.50 11.48 9.41
C ALA A 164 12.13 10.41 10.46
N PRO A 165 12.93 10.21 11.50
CA PRO A 165 12.61 9.30 12.60
C PRO A 165 11.28 9.69 13.27
N GLY A 166 10.45 8.70 13.56
CA GLY A 166 9.13 8.90 14.14
C GLY A 166 8.01 9.22 13.13
N ALA A 167 8.34 9.56 11.88
CA ALA A 167 7.33 9.73 10.84
C ALA A 167 6.55 8.42 10.62
N LEU A 168 5.24 8.53 10.37
CA LEU A 168 4.42 7.36 10.11
C LEU A 168 4.69 6.82 8.71
N THR A 169 4.91 5.52 8.63
CA THR A 169 5.22 4.81 7.39
C THR A 169 4.29 3.62 7.20
N VAL A 170 4.02 3.25 5.97
CA VAL A 170 3.08 2.18 5.61
C VAL A 170 3.64 1.29 4.50
N ALA A 171 3.34 0.00 4.57
CA ALA A 171 3.60 -0.96 3.51
C ALA A 171 2.34 -1.78 3.22
N ASN A 172 1.99 -1.95 1.95
CA ASN A 172 0.89 -2.81 1.56
C ASN A 172 1.28 -4.29 1.63
N VAL A 173 0.30 -5.14 1.90
CA VAL A 173 0.48 -6.59 1.93
C VAL A 173 0.39 -7.16 0.51
N THR A 174 1.36 -8.02 0.16
CA THR A 174 1.37 -8.73 -1.12
C THR A 174 1.24 -10.23 -0.90
N GLY A 175 0.53 -10.89 -1.81
CA GLY A 175 0.28 -12.34 -1.79
C GLY A 175 0.58 -13.00 -3.14
N PRO A 176 0.21 -14.29 -3.29
CA PRO A 176 0.26 -14.96 -4.59
C PRO A 176 -0.52 -14.18 -5.66
N PRO A 177 -0.20 -14.36 -6.95
CA PRO A 177 -0.93 -13.73 -8.04
C PRO A 177 -2.41 -14.15 -8.04
N ALA A 178 -3.29 -13.25 -8.47
CA ALA A 178 -4.67 -13.58 -8.77
C ALA A 178 -4.75 -14.29 -10.14
N PRO A 179 -5.75 -15.17 -10.35
CA PRO A 179 -5.88 -15.91 -11.61
C PRO A 179 -5.98 -15.02 -12.87
N ASP A 180 -6.58 -13.87 -12.72
CA ASP A 180 -6.77 -12.84 -13.77
C ASP A 180 -5.57 -11.91 -13.96
N VAL A 181 -4.55 -12.01 -13.11
CA VAL A 181 -3.28 -11.28 -13.24
C VAL A 181 -2.09 -12.24 -13.12
N PRO A 182 -1.97 -13.23 -14.03
CA PRO A 182 -1.01 -14.34 -13.89
C PRO A 182 0.43 -13.97 -14.25
N PHE A 183 0.66 -12.82 -14.85
CA PHE A 183 1.96 -12.40 -15.37
C PHE A 183 2.95 -11.91 -14.29
N HIS A 184 2.53 -11.85 -13.05
CA HIS A 184 3.38 -11.43 -11.92
C HIS A 184 3.38 -12.51 -10.84
N ASP A 185 4.56 -12.79 -10.28
CA ASP A 185 4.76 -13.82 -9.24
C ASP A 185 4.17 -13.43 -7.88
N ARG A 186 3.90 -12.15 -7.67
CA ARG A 186 3.25 -11.62 -6.46
C ARG A 186 2.42 -10.38 -6.79
N LEU A 187 1.25 -10.31 -6.19
CA LEU A 187 0.32 -9.21 -6.40
C LEU A 187 -0.04 -8.51 -5.09
N ALA A 188 -0.30 -7.21 -5.16
CA ALA A 188 -0.93 -6.50 -4.05
C ALA A 188 -2.33 -7.07 -3.81
N ARG A 189 -2.66 -7.38 -2.56
CA ARG A 189 -3.99 -7.82 -2.19
C ARG A 189 -4.96 -6.64 -2.34
N LEU A 190 -6.18 -6.91 -2.79
CA LEU A 190 -7.30 -5.97 -2.77
C LEU A 190 -8.39 -6.48 -1.83
N VAL A 191 -9.06 -5.57 -1.16
CA VAL A 191 -10.25 -5.79 -0.34
C VAL A 191 -11.26 -4.70 -0.60
#